data_55121ddc0f9fe7006e85bbe037b81aee
#
_entry.id   55121ddc0f9fe7006e85bbe037b81aee
#
_cell.length_a   1.000
_cell.length_b   1.000
_cell.length_c   1.000
_cell.angle_alpha   90.00
_cell.angle_beta   90.00
_cell.angle_gamma   90.00
#
_symmetry.space_group_name_H-M   'P 1'
#
loop_
_entity.id
_entity.type
_entity.pdbx_description
1 polymer ?
#
loop_
_entity_poly.entity_id
_entity_poly.type
_entity_poly.pdbx_seq_one_letter_code
_entity_poly.pdbx_strand_id
1 'polypeptide(L)'
;SIMMTDGPHGIRKLEQEKVGDIETSKPATCFPTASAIACSWNPAIVKKMGEAIAKEAKKEQISIVLGCGINIKRSPLCGRNFEYFSEDPYLTGKLATGYIEGVQSLGIGTSLKHYAVNSQETRRMTSNSQIDERTLREIYLSAFEEVVKKAKPTSVMASYNRINGEFGARNKYLLTDVLRKEWKYQGGVVSDWGAANDIVSCMKNGLTLEMPDPKGFHTDVLKEAYKDGRITDQELDNWTKNVLQNFVSLHKNIEENYEVDMEEQNQVARKLENESAVLLKNNSVLPIGKEKKVIIIGELARQMRFQGGGSSHIQPTEM
;
A
#
# COMPACT_ATOMS: atom_id res chain seq x y z
N SER A 1 20.78 -6.34 -2.09
CA SER A 1 19.42 -6.88 -2.29
C SER A 1 18.40 -5.75 -2.23
N ILE A 2 17.22 -5.98 -2.78
CA ILE A 2 16.09 -5.06 -2.70
C ILE A 2 15.14 -5.59 -1.63
N MET A 3 14.86 -4.78 -0.61
CA MET A 3 13.92 -5.14 0.45
C MET A 3 12.60 -4.41 0.24
N MET A 4 11.49 -5.16 0.29
CA MET A 4 10.14 -4.63 0.28
C MET A 4 9.47 -5.01 1.59
N THR A 5 8.73 -4.09 2.20
CA THR A 5 8.01 -4.36 3.45
C THR A 5 6.67 -3.64 3.50
N ASP A 6 5.75 -4.19 4.29
CA ASP A 6 4.51 -3.50 4.62
C ASP A 6 4.79 -2.22 5.40
N GLY A 7 3.87 -1.27 5.31
CA GLY A 7 4.02 -0.02 6.03
C GLY A 7 3.20 1.14 5.50
N PRO A 8 1.87 1.00 5.25
CA PRO A 8 1.06 2.10 4.76
C PRO A 8 0.91 3.24 5.78
N HIS A 9 1.11 2.97 7.08
CA HIS A 9 1.10 3.97 8.16
C HIS A 9 2.22 3.77 9.20
N GLY A 10 3.32 3.14 8.78
CA GLY A 10 4.53 2.87 9.57
C GLY A 10 5.24 1.63 9.05
N ILE A 11 6.55 1.55 9.25
CA ILE A 11 7.35 0.44 8.72
C ILE A 11 7.11 -0.83 9.53
N ARG A 12 6.88 -1.94 8.83
CA ARG A 12 6.77 -3.27 9.43
C ARG A 12 7.89 -4.18 8.90
N LYS A 13 9.09 -4.01 9.43
CA LYS A 13 10.22 -4.89 9.12
C LYS A 13 10.27 -6.06 10.09
N LEU A 14 10.19 -7.29 9.58
CA LEU A 14 10.31 -8.49 10.39
C LEU A 14 11.74 -8.63 10.94
N GLU A 15 11.89 -9.04 12.21
CA GLU A 15 13.21 -9.28 12.83
C GLU A 15 13.85 -10.57 12.34
N GLN A 16 13.04 -11.57 12.02
CA GLN A 16 13.44 -12.82 11.41
C GLN A 16 12.45 -13.18 10.31
N GLU A 17 12.94 -13.78 9.21
CA GLU A 17 12.09 -14.27 8.11
C GLU A 17 11.25 -15.50 8.53
N LYS A 18 10.46 -15.40 9.58
CA LYS A 18 9.44 -16.39 9.89
C LYS A 18 8.18 -16.03 9.12
N VAL A 19 7.96 -16.70 8.03
CA VAL A 19 6.73 -16.57 7.24
C VAL A 19 5.52 -16.85 8.15
N GLY A 20 4.66 -15.84 8.32
CA GLY A 20 3.40 -15.95 9.07
C GLY A 20 3.41 -15.41 10.51
N ASP A 21 4.55 -14.97 11.03
CA ASP A 21 4.59 -14.34 12.36
C ASP A 21 4.23 -12.84 12.24
N ILE A 22 3.09 -12.47 12.81
CA ILE A 22 2.56 -11.10 12.78
C ILE A 22 3.17 -10.27 13.92
N GLU A 23 3.76 -10.88 14.93
CA GLU A 23 4.11 -10.25 16.21
C GLU A 23 5.57 -9.81 16.34
N THR A 24 6.48 -10.28 15.51
CA THR A 24 7.92 -10.01 15.62
C THR A 24 8.44 -9.04 14.58
N SER A 25 7.88 -7.83 14.51
CA SER A 25 8.47 -6.74 13.73
C SER A 25 9.31 -5.82 14.60
N LYS A 26 10.30 -5.16 14.00
CA LYS A 26 11.05 -4.10 14.65
C LYS A 26 10.12 -2.97 15.07
N PRO A 27 10.34 -2.34 16.24
CA PRO A 27 9.61 -1.15 16.64
C PRO A 27 9.77 -0.03 15.60
N ALA A 28 8.65 0.65 15.29
CA ALA A 28 8.61 1.76 14.36
C ALA A 28 7.57 2.79 14.81
N THR A 29 7.60 3.98 14.25
CA THR A 29 6.57 4.97 14.51
C THR A 29 5.25 4.53 13.91
N CYS A 30 4.20 4.49 14.74
CA CYS A 30 2.85 4.24 14.29
C CYS A 30 2.18 5.57 13.94
N PHE A 31 2.17 5.91 12.66
CA PHE A 31 1.47 7.09 12.16
C PHE A 31 -0.05 6.87 12.13
N PRO A 32 -0.86 7.95 12.00
CA PRO A 32 -2.29 7.82 11.85
C PRO A 32 -2.66 6.87 10.71
N THR A 33 -3.66 6.01 10.94
CA THR A 33 -4.18 5.16 9.86
C THR A 33 -4.71 5.99 8.70
N ALA A 34 -4.82 5.40 7.51
CA ALA A 34 -5.36 6.12 6.35
C ALA A 34 -6.76 6.67 6.62
N SER A 35 -7.60 5.95 7.39
CA SER A 35 -8.91 6.43 7.82
C SER A 35 -8.84 7.69 8.68
N ALA A 36 -7.88 7.76 9.61
CA ALA A 36 -7.72 8.90 10.50
C ALA A 36 -7.19 10.10 9.71
N ILE A 37 -6.05 9.94 9.03
CA ILE A 37 -5.41 11.07 8.34
C ILE A 37 -6.25 11.61 7.18
N ALA A 38 -7.13 10.79 6.60
CA ALA A 38 -8.06 11.25 5.56
C ALA A 38 -9.07 12.29 6.07
N CYS A 39 -9.38 12.29 7.38
CA CYS A 39 -10.27 13.28 7.99
C CYS A 39 -9.70 14.71 7.94
N SER A 40 -8.41 14.85 7.75
CA SER A 40 -7.76 16.16 7.58
C SER A 40 -8.10 16.85 6.25
N TRP A 41 -8.45 16.08 5.22
CA TRP A 41 -8.62 16.55 3.83
C TRP A 41 -7.43 17.33 3.28
N ASN A 42 -6.25 17.09 3.82
CA ASN A 42 -5.05 17.87 3.50
C ASN A 42 -3.92 16.99 2.91
N PRO A 43 -3.75 16.98 1.57
CA PRO A 43 -2.68 16.21 0.94
C PRO A 43 -1.26 16.58 1.41
N ALA A 44 -1.06 17.82 1.85
CA ALA A 44 0.28 18.26 2.30
C ALA A 44 0.71 17.59 3.60
N ILE A 45 -0.20 17.31 4.53
CA ILE A 45 0.14 16.57 5.74
C ILE A 45 0.35 15.09 5.47
N VAL A 46 -0.41 14.52 4.52
CA VAL A 46 -0.20 13.14 4.08
C VAL A 46 1.16 12.98 3.39
N LYS A 47 1.61 14.00 2.65
CA LYS A 47 2.96 14.04 2.09
C LYS A 47 4.03 14.04 3.21
N LYS A 48 3.86 14.84 4.26
CA LYS A 48 4.76 14.82 5.43
C LYS A 48 4.80 13.45 6.12
N MET A 49 3.66 12.77 6.21
CA MET A 49 3.63 11.39 6.70
C MET A 49 4.48 10.46 5.82
N GLY A 50 4.32 10.57 4.50
CA GLY A 50 5.14 9.82 3.53
C GLY A 50 6.65 10.08 3.68
N GLU A 51 7.04 11.34 3.85
CA GLU A 51 8.44 11.74 4.10
C GLU A 51 8.98 11.12 5.41
N ALA A 52 8.19 11.14 6.48
CA ALA A 52 8.56 10.54 7.77
C ALA A 52 8.73 9.02 7.67
N ILE A 53 7.79 8.32 7.01
CA ILE A 53 7.90 6.87 6.73
C ILE A 53 9.16 6.57 5.90
N ALA A 54 9.48 7.39 4.92
CA ALA A 54 10.66 7.19 4.08
C ALA A 54 11.97 7.37 4.86
N LYS A 55 12.04 8.25 5.84
CA LYS A 55 13.20 8.37 6.76
C LYS A 55 13.45 7.05 7.48
N GLU A 56 12.40 6.46 8.09
CA GLU A 56 12.54 5.17 8.77
C GLU A 56 12.83 4.02 7.80
N ALA A 57 12.26 4.05 6.59
CA ALA A 57 12.57 3.08 5.55
C ALA A 57 14.06 3.12 5.16
N LYS A 58 14.67 4.31 5.05
CA LYS A 58 16.11 4.46 4.84
C LYS A 58 16.93 3.87 5.97
N LYS A 59 16.60 4.22 7.22
CA LYS A 59 17.27 3.67 8.42
C LYS A 59 17.26 2.14 8.42
N GLU A 60 16.14 1.54 8.02
CA GLU A 60 15.97 0.10 7.98
C GLU A 60 16.41 -0.54 6.65
N GLN A 61 17.04 0.22 5.74
CA GLN A 61 17.52 -0.24 4.42
C GLN A 61 16.40 -0.87 3.57
N ILE A 62 15.19 -0.33 3.67
CA ILE A 62 14.03 -0.74 2.88
C ILE A 62 14.04 0.04 1.57
N SER A 63 13.88 -0.67 0.47
CA SER A 63 13.86 -0.08 -0.87
C SER A 63 12.47 0.32 -1.33
N ILE A 64 11.43 -0.43 -0.90
CA ILE A 64 10.04 -0.20 -1.30
C ILE A 64 9.12 -0.41 -0.09
N VAL A 65 8.25 0.56 0.14
CA VAL A 65 7.12 0.47 1.08
C VAL A 65 5.89 -0.02 0.32
N LEU A 66 5.27 -1.11 0.81
CA LEU A 66 4.05 -1.68 0.25
C LEU A 66 2.81 -0.87 0.71
N GLY A 67 2.66 0.27 0.14
CA GLY A 67 1.63 1.27 0.44
C GLY A 67 1.61 2.38 -0.61
N CYS A 68 0.60 3.20 -0.58
CA CYS A 68 -0.59 3.19 0.28
C CYS A 68 -1.73 2.33 -0.31
N GLY A 69 -2.69 1.97 0.54
CA GLY A 69 -3.93 1.33 0.08
C GLY A 69 -4.96 2.38 -0.33
N ILE A 70 -5.62 2.19 -1.48
CA ILE A 70 -6.58 3.17 -2.03
C ILE A 70 -7.89 2.56 -2.53
N ASN A 71 -8.23 1.35 -2.10
CA ASN A 71 -9.54 0.81 -2.43
C ASN A 71 -10.65 1.64 -1.79
N ILE A 72 -11.76 1.75 -2.49
CA ILE A 72 -12.90 2.55 -2.04
C ILE A 72 -13.62 1.87 -0.86
N LYS A 73 -13.90 2.63 0.18
CA LYS A 73 -14.65 2.18 1.38
C LYS A 73 -16.14 2.05 1.05
N ARG A 74 -16.49 0.99 0.34
CA ARG A 74 -17.88 0.76 -0.06
C ARG A 74 -18.76 0.30 1.11
N SER A 75 -18.19 -0.54 2.00
CA SER A 75 -18.89 -1.07 3.17
C SER A 75 -18.12 -0.73 4.44
N PRO A 76 -18.79 -0.26 5.50
CA PRO A 76 -18.14 -0.02 6.78
C PRO A 76 -17.62 -1.31 7.45
N LEU A 77 -18.09 -2.47 7.00
CA LEU A 77 -17.71 -3.78 7.52
C LEU A 77 -16.46 -4.37 6.85
N CYS A 78 -15.84 -3.70 5.87
CA CYS A 78 -14.61 -4.16 5.28
C CYS A 78 -13.47 -4.09 6.30
N GLY A 79 -12.83 -5.24 6.57
CA GLY A 79 -11.78 -5.37 7.58
C GLY A 79 -10.50 -4.56 7.30
N ARG A 80 -10.32 -4.06 6.07
CA ARG A 80 -9.16 -3.25 5.66
C ARG A 80 -9.47 -1.77 5.52
N ASN A 81 -10.65 -1.30 5.94
CA ASN A 81 -11.00 0.12 5.87
C ASN A 81 -10.03 1.04 6.62
N PHE A 82 -9.36 0.55 7.66
CA PHE A 82 -8.38 1.34 8.41
C PHE A 82 -7.19 1.80 7.55
N GLU A 83 -6.78 1.01 6.55
CA GLU A 83 -5.66 1.31 5.67
C GLU A 83 -6.06 1.97 4.34
N TYR A 84 -7.36 2.24 4.13
CA TYR A 84 -7.88 2.96 2.96
C TYR A 84 -8.35 4.36 3.35
N PHE A 85 -8.19 5.35 2.47
CA PHE A 85 -8.47 6.75 2.79
C PHE A 85 -9.95 7.07 2.88
N SER A 86 -10.72 6.88 1.80
CA SER A 86 -12.09 7.39 1.72
C SER A 86 -13.02 6.50 0.87
N GLU A 87 -14.32 6.78 0.95
CA GLU A 87 -15.32 6.32 -0.01
C GLU A 87 -15.34 7.19 -1.28
N ASP A 88 -14.82 8.43 -1.18
CA ASP A 88 -14.71 9.35 -2.29
C ASP A 88 -13.41 9.10 -3.08
N PRO A 89 -13.49 8.72 -4.35
CA PRO A 89 -12.32 8.46 -5.18
C PRO A 89 -11.47 9.71 -5.44
N TYR A 90 -12.08 10.90 -5.51
CA TYR A 90 -11.35 12.15 -5.70
C TYR A 90 -10.47 12.47 -4.50
N LEU A 91 -11.03 12.45 -3.29
CA LEU A 91 -10.28 12.68 -2.05
C LEU A 91 -9.18 11.62 -1.90
N THR A 92 -9.51 10.35 -2.14
CA THR A 92 -8.56 9.24 -2.10
C THR A 92 -7.37 9.48 -3.04
N GLY A 93 -7.62 9.89 -4.28
CA GLY A 93 -6.58 10.17 -5.26
C GLY A 93 -5.65 11.31 -4.82
N LYS A 94 -6.21 12.40 -4.27
CA LYS A 94 -5.43 13.56 -3.78
C LYS A 94 -4.52 13.18 -2.60
N LEU A 95 -5.06 12.49 -1.61
CA LEU A 95 -4.32 12.10 -0.42
C LEU A 95 -3.23 11.07 -0.76
N ALA A 96 -3.56 10.07 -1.57
CA ALA A 96 -2.62 9.07 -2.02
C ALA A 96 -1.48 9.64 -2.87
N THR A 97 -1.78 10.63 -3.73
CA THR A 97 -0.74 11.37 -4.47
C THR A 97 0.26 11.99 -3.50
N GLY A 98 -0.21 12.68 -2.46
CA GLY A 98 0.66 13.25 -1.43
C GLY A 98 1.52 12.19 -0.74
N TYR A 99 0.92 11.07 -0.34
CA TYR A 99 1.66 9.96 0.29
C TYR A 99 2.80 9.45 -0.61
N ILE A 100 2.49 9.09 -1.85
CA ILE A 100 3.47 8.55 -2.80
C ILE A 100 4.60 9.55 -3.07
N GLU A 101 4.25 10.81 -3.33
CA GLU A 101 5.25 11.87 -3.50
C GLU A 101 6.15 12.03 -2.27
N GLY A 102 5.57 11.98 -1.07
CA GLY A 102 6.33 12.07 0.18
C GLY A 102 7.33 10.92 0.32
N VAL A 103 6.88 9.68 0.17
CA VAL A 103 7.76 8.51 0.29
C VAL A 103 8.86 8.54 -0.79
N GLN A 104 8.49 8.81 -2.04
CA GLN A 104 9.43 8.79 -3.16
C GLN A 104 10.40 9.97 -3.19
N SER A 105 10.10 11.08 -2.49
CA SER A 105 10.99 12.25 -2.41
C SER A 105 12.35 11.94 -1.78
N LEU A 106 12.41 10.91 -0.94
CA LEU A 106 13.66 10.45 -0.30
C LEU A 106 14.27 9.21 -0.99
N GLY A 107 13.81 8.86 -2.19
CA GLY A 107 14.36 7.76 -2.97
C GLY A 107 13.86 6.37 -2.57
N ILE A 108 12.86 6.28 -1.70
CA ILE A 108 12.19 5.03 -1.33
C ILE A 108 11.05 4.78 -2.31
N GLY A 109 10.99 3.58 -2.88
CA GLY A 109 9.90 3.18 -3.78
C GLY A 109 8.58 2.94 -3.03
N THR A 110 7.48 2.93 -3.77
CA THR A 110 6.14 2.63 -3.25
C THR A 110 5.46 1.55 -4.07
N SER A 111 4.52 0.84 -3.45
CA SER A 111 3.63 -0.09 -4.15
C SER A 111 2.17 0.28 -3.85
N LEU A 112 1.55 0.97 -4.79
CA LEU A 112 0.15 1.41 -4.69
C LEU A 112 -0.78 0.21 -4.74
N LYS A 113 -1.68 0.04 -3.74
CA LYS A 113 -2.46 -1.18 -3.57
C LYS A 113 -3.93 -0.93 -3.23
N HIS A 114 -4.85 -1.88 -3.47
CA HIS A 114 -4.72 -3.12 -4.23
C HIS A 114 -5.48 -2.96 -5.55
N TYR A 115 -4.83 -3.07 -6.65
CA TYR A 115 -5.37 -2.81 -7.99
C TYR A 115 -6.05 -4.05 -8.56
N ALA A 116 -7.39 -4.12 -8.57
CA ALA A 116 -8.36 -3.14 -8.17
C ALA A 116 -9.59 -3.82 -7.53
N VAL A 117 -10.53 -2.99 -7.07
CA VAL A 117 -11.86 -3.44 -6.60
C VAL A 117 -11.81 -4.42 -5.42
N ASN A 118 -10.82 -4.30 -4.54
CA ASN A 118 -10.75 -5.08 -3.29
C ASN A 118 -11.44 -4.31 -2.15
N SER A 119 -12.77 -4.28 -2.17
CA SER A 119 -13.59 -3.49 -1.23
C SER A 119 -14.27 -4.32 -0.15
N GLN A 120 -13.87 -5.60 0.01
CA GLN A 120 -14.29 -6.54 1.05
C GLN A 120 -13.26 -7.67 1.21
N GLU A 121 -13.26 -8.35 2.36
CA GLU A 121 -12.23 -9.35 2.68
C GLU A 121 -12.77 -10.78 2.75
N THR A 122 -14.11 -10.96 2.78
CA THR A 122 -14.72 -12.29 2.87
C THR A 122 -14.41 -13.09 1.59
N ARG A 123 -13.69 -14.20 1.75
CA ARG A 123 -13.25 -15.06 0.64
C ARG A 123 -12.50 -14.30 -0.47
N ARG A 124 -11.70 -13.30 -0.12
CA ARG A 124 -11.01 -12.41 -1.08
C ARG A 124 -10.20 -13.16 -2.13
N MET A 125 -9.65 -14.34 -1.81
CA MET A 125 -8.89 -15.18 -2.75
C MET A 125 -9.75 -15.84 -3.83
N THR A 126 -11.06 -15.87 -3.69
CA THR A 126 -11.98 -16.55 -4.62
C THR A 126 -13.20 -15.71 -5.01
N SER A 127 -13.42 -14.58 -4.35
CA SER A 127 -14.55 -13.69 -4.65
C SER A 127 -14.42 -13.08 -6.05
N ASN A 128 -15.56 -12.74 -6.65
CA ASN A 128 -15.63 -12.09 -7.95
C ASN A 128 -16.44 -10.80 -7.85
N SER A 129 -15.77 -9.68 -8.06
CA SER A 129 -16.41 -8.36 -8.13
C SER A 129 -16.97 -8.17 -9.53
N GLN A 130 -18.29 -8.27 -9.66
CA GLN A 130 -19.00 -7.97 -10.92
C GLN A 130 -19.35 -6.48 -10.95
N ILE A 131 -18.92 -5.80 -11.99
CA ILE A 131 -19.02 -4.35 -12.07
C ILE A 131 -19.09 -3.90 -13.53
N ASP A 132 -19.97 -2.97 -13.84
CA ASP A 132 -20.06 -2.35 -15.15
C ASP A 132 -18.88 -1.40 -15.41
N GLU A 133 -18.61 -1.13 -16.68
CA GLU A 133 -17.46 -0.35 -17.12
C GLU A 133 -17.46 1.08 -16.57
N ARG A 134 -18.62 1.73 -16.55
CA ARG A 134 -18.74 3.11 -16.07
C ARG A 134 -18.39 3.20 -14.58
N THR A 135 -19.01 2.35 -13.77
CA THR A 135 -18.77 2.31 -12.33
C THR A 135 -17.32 1.93 -12.03
N LEU A 136 -16.76 0.97 -12.77
CA LEU A 136 -15.36 0.59 -12.66
C LEU A 136 -14.43 1.79 -12.88
N ARG A 137 -14.65 2.55 -13.95
CA ARG A 137 -13.82 3.69 -14.33
C ARG A 137 -14.00 4.90 -13.41
N GLU A 138 -15.22 5.29 -13.12
CA GLU A 138 -15.52 6.52 -12.41
C GLU A 138 -15.28 6.41 -10.89
N ILE A 139 -15.46 5.22 -10.31
CA ILE A 139 -15.36 5.02 -8.86
C ILE A 139 -14.09 4.27 -8.46
N TYR A 140 -13.87 3.08 -9.04
CA TYR A 140 -12.82 2.18 -8.52
C TYR A 140 -11.44 2.39 -9.15
N LEU A 141 -11.37 2.89 -10.38
CA LEU A 141 -10.12 3.13 -11.07
C LEU A 141 -9.66 4.59 -11.04
N SER A 142 -10.56 5.56 -10.84
CA SER A 142 -10.23 6.98 -10.96
C SER A 142 -9.14 7.45 -9.99
N ALA A 143 -9.16 6.97 -8.73
CA ALA A 143 -8.11 7.27 -7.77
C ALA A 143 -6.75 6.66 -8.19
N PHE A 144 -6.75 5.43 -8.69
CA PHE A 144 -5.54 4.79 -9.23
C PHE A 144 -4.99 5.55 -10.44
N GLU A 145 -5.87 5.96 -11.35
CA GLU A 145 -5.48 6.74 -12.53
C GLU A 145 -4.81 8.06 -12.15
N GLU A 146 -5.38 8.79 -11.21
CA GLU A 146 -4.81 10.04 -10.73
C GLU A 146 -3.41 9.84 -10.14
N VAL A 147 -3.27 8.88 -9.23
CA VAL A 147 -2.00 8.60 -8.56
C VAL A 147 -0.94 8.11 -9.55
N VAL A 148 -1.30 7.19 -10.44
CA VAL A 148 -0.39 6.65 -11.46
C VAL A 148 0.12 7.74 -12.39
N LYS A 149 -0.75 8.63 -12.83
CA LYS A 149 -0.39 9.72 -13.76
C LYS A 149 0.40 10.84 -13.08
N LYS A 150 0.09 11.18 -11.82
CA LYS A 150 0.70 12.31 -11.12
C LYS A 150 1.93 11.92 -10.31
N ALA A 151 1.80 10.95 -9.41
CA ALA A 151 2.86 10.57 -8.49
C ALA A 151 3.77 9.44 -9.02
N LYS A 152 3.34 8.71 -10.05
CA LYS A 152 4.12 7.65 -10.71
C LYS A 152 4.74 6.68 -9.70
N PRO A 153 3.92 5.93 -8.95
CA PRO A 153 4.42 4.98 -7.96
C PRO A 153 5.40 4.00 -8.61
N THR A 154 6.40 3.57 -7.85
CA THR A 154 7.42 2.61 -8.34
C THR A 154 6.78 1.31 -8.81
N SER A 155 5.79 0.82 -8.06
CA SER A 155 4.99 -0.33 -8.43
C SER A 155 3.51 -0.16 -8.06
N VAL A 156 2.69 -1.02 -8.66
CA VAL A 156 1.28 -1.21 -8.33
C VAL A 156 1.10 -2.67 -7.91
N MET A 157 0.38 -2.91 -6.82
CA MET A 157 0.10 -4.27 -6.36
C MET A 157 -1.28 -4.73 -6.87
N ALA A 158 -1.28 -5.82 -7.63
CA ALA A 158 -2.51 -6.44 -8.12
C ALA A 158 -3.30 -7.09 -6.97
N SER A 159 -4.62 -6.96 -7.00
CA SER A 159 -5.50 -7.49 -5.96
C SER A 159 -5.71 -9.00 -6.03
N TYR A 160 -6.17 -9.60 -4.93
CA TYR A 160 -6.51 -11.02 -4.86
C TYR A 160 -7.74 -11.41 -5.66
N ASN A 161 -8.79 -10.59 -5.58
CA ASN A 161 -10.12 -10.91 -6.08
C ASN A 161 -10.17 -11.01 -7.61
N ARG A 162 -11.20 -11.68 -8.09
CA ARG A 162 -11.58 -11.56 -9.49
C ARG A 162 -12.34 -10.27 -9.74
N ILE A 163 -12.14 -9.72 -10.92
CA ILE A 163 -12.89 -8.60 -11.45
C ILE A 163 -13.50 -9.05 -12.78
N ASN A 164 -14.83 -9.11 -12.84
CA ASN A 164 -15.59 -9.58 -13.99
C ASN A 164 -15.12 -10.96 -14.49
N GLY A 165 -14.84 -11.86 -13.54
CA GLY A 165 -14.45 -13.24 -13.80
C GLY A 165 -12.95 -13.52 -13.81
N GLU A 166 -12.08 -12.50 -13.97
CA GLU A 166 -10.64 -12.68 -14.09
C GLU A 166 -9.88 -12.20 -12.84
N PHE A 167 -8.92 -12.98 -12.36
CA PHE A 167 -8.09 -12.60 -11.19
C PHE A 167 -7.24 -11.36 -11.45
N GLY A 168 -7.15 -10.47 -10.46
CA GLY A 168 -6.43 -9.20 -10.58
C GLY A 168 -5.00 -9.35 -11.10
N ALA A 169 -4.25 -10.33 -10.59
CA ALA A 169 -2.84 -10.54 -10.98
C ALA A 169 -2.63 -11.03 -12.44
N ARG A 170 -3.68 -11.51 -13.11
CA ARG A 170 -3.62 -11.92 -14.53
C ARG A 170 -4.66 -11.23 -15.42
N ASN A 171 -5.30 -10.19 -14.92
CA ASN A 171 -6.34 -9.45 -15.65
C ASN A 171 -5.71 -8.58 -16.75
N LYS A 172 -5.72 -9.09 -17.99
CA LYS A 172 -5.16 -8.40 -19.16
C LYS A 172 -5.77 -7.02 -19.35
N TYR A 173 -7.09 -6.91 -19.21
CA TYR A 173 -7.77 -5.64 -19.38
C TYR A 173 -7.23 -4.58 -18.40
N LEU A 174 -7.14 -4.92 -17.11
CA LEU A 174 -6.65 -3.97 -16.10
C LEU A 174 -5.14 -3.71 -16.22
N LEU A 175 -4.32 -4.77 -16.30
CA LEU A 175 -2.85 -4.64 -16.23
C LEU A 175 -2.25 -4.13 -17.55
N THR A 176 -2.77 -4.58 -18.68
CA THR A 176 -2.23 -4.23 -20.00
C THR A 176 -3.01 -3.10 -20.66
N ASP A 177 -4.32 -3.26 -20.84
CA ASP A 177 -5.07 -2.32 -21.68
C ASP A 177 -5.28 -0.99 -20.93
N VAL A 178 -5.72 -1.01 -19.67
CA VAL A 178 -5.90 0.21 -18.86
C VAL A 178 -4.56 0.74 -18.37
N LEU A 179 -3.86 -0.01 -17.52
CA LEU A 179 -2.68 0.49 -16.82
C LEU A 179 -1.53 0.87 -17.77
N ARG A 180 -1.16 -0.04 -18.69
CA ARG A 180 -0.03 0.16 -19.60
C ARG A 180 -0.37 1.00 -20.81
N LYS A 181 -1.47 0.66 -21.53
CA LYS A 181 -1.79 1.31 -22.82
C LYS A 181 -2.48 2.66 -22.65
N GLU A 182 -3.52 2.75 -21.80
CA GLU A 182 -4.25 4.00 -21.62
C GLU A 182 -3.49 4.98 -20.70
N TRP A 183 -3.11 4.53 -19.50
CA TRP A 183 -2.46 5.41 -18.52
C TRP A 183 -0.96 5.58 -18.75
N LYS A 184 -0.36 4.81 -19.67
CA LYS A 184 1.08 4.84 -20.01
C LYS A 184 2.01 4.58 -18.83
N TYR A 185 1.55 3.78 -17.88
CA TYR A 185 2.32 3.44 -16.69
C TYR A 185 3.56 2.60 -17.05
N GLN A 186 4.72 3.01 -16.53
CA GLN A 186 6.02 2.35 -16.80
C GLN A 186 6.57 1.61 -15.59
N GLY A 187 5.99 1.80 -14.39
CA GLY A 187 6.43 1.15 -13.15
C GLY A 187 6.16 -0.36 -13.13
N GLY A 188 6.60 -1.04 -12.08
CA GLY A 188 6.37 -2.46 -11.89
C GLY A 188 4.92 -2.80 -11.51
N VAL A 189 4.53 -4.05 -11.74
CA VAL A 189 3.32 -4.63 -11.15
C VAL A 189 3.73 -5.82 -10.32
N VAL A 190 3.41 -5.80 -9.02
CA VAL A 190 3.64 -6.92 -8.11
C VAL A 190 2.33 -7.65 -7.82
N SER A 191 2.37 -8.94 -7.56
CA SER A 191 1.20 -9.64 -7.05
C SER A 191 1.02 -9.37 -5.57
N ASP A 192 -0.22 -9.37 -5.07
CA ASP A 192 -0.43 -9.59 -3.63
C ASP A 192 0.03 -11.01 -3.25
N TRP A 193 0.20 -11.30 -1.96
CA TRP A 193 0.86 -12.50 -1.45
C TRP A 193 0.14 -13.79 -1.86
N GLY A 194 0.73 -14.52 -2.81
CA GLY A 194 0.16 -15.75 -3.38
C GLY A 194 -0.98 -15.51 -4.39
N ALA A 195 -1.15 -14.30 -4.92
CA ALA A 195 -2.18 -13.99 -5.91
C ALA A 195 -1.82 -14.44 -7.34
N ALA A 196 -0.57 -14.79 -7.62
CA ALA A 196 -0.12 -15.26 -8.94
C ALA A 196 -0.44 -16.76 -9.15
N ASN A 197 -1.70 -17.11 -9.32
CA ASN A 197 -2.17 -18.49 -9.39
C ASN A 197 -1.94 -19.18 -10.76
N ASP A 198 -1.63 -18.42 -11.80
CA ASP A 198 -1.21 -18.89 -13.13
C ASP A 198 -0.11 -17.95 -13.62
N ILE A 199 1.13 -18.31 -13.33
CA ILE A 199 2.27 -17.42 -13.52
C ILE A 199 2.51 -17.08 -15.00
N VAL A 200 2.24 -18.00 -15.92
CA VAL A 200 2.40 -17.77 -17.37
C VAL A 200 1.42 -16.69 -17.83
N SER A 201 0.14 -16.85 -17.50
CA SER A 201 -0.88 -15.84 -17.82
C SER A 201 -0.62 -14.51 -17.09
N CYS A 202 -0.18 -14.55 -15.82
CA CYS A 202 0.18 -13.35 -15.08
C CYS A 202 1.30 -12.57 -15.77
N MET A 203 2.39 -13.23 -16.14
CA MET A 203 3.53 -12.63 -16.83
C MET A 203 3.10 -12.03 -18.18
N LYS A 204 2.38 -12.78 -19.00
CA LYS A 204 1.94 -12.34 -20.34
C LYS A 204 0.97 -11.16 -20.27
N ASN A 205 0.20 -11.07 -19.20
CA ASN A 205 -0.81 -10.02 -19.01
C ASN A 205 -0.30 -8.80 -18.25
N GLY A 206 0.99 -8.77 -17.85
CA GLY A 206 1.61 -7.53 -17.34
C GLY A 206 2.09 -7.56 -15.89
N LEU A 207 2.01 -8.70 -15.19
CA LEU A 207 2.67 -8.89 -13.89
C LEU A 207 4.18 -8.81 -14.08
N THR A 208 4.87 -8.04 -13.22
CA THR A 208 6.32 -7.87 -13.28
C THR A 208 7.04 -8.75 -12.24
N LEU A 209 6.48 -8.87 -11.04
CA LEU A 209 7.09 -9.61 -9.95
C LEU A 209 6.03 -10.35 -9.14
N GLU A 210 6.25 -11.64 -8.95
CA GLU A 210 5.45 -12.45 -8.05
C GLU A 210 5.91 -12.29 -6.59
N MET A 211 4.94 -12.20 -5.68
CA MET A 211 5.16 -12.15 -4.25
C MET A 211 4.29 -13.19 -3.53
N PRO A 212 4.80 -13.89 -2.48
CA PRO A 212 6.21 -14.05 -2.16
C PRO A 212 6.94 -14.95 -3.15
N ASP A 213 8.26 -15.13 -2.98
CA ASP A 213 9.02 -16.12 -3.76
C ASP A 213 8.37 -17.52 -3.66
N PRO A 214 7.96 -18.13 -4.79
CA PRO A 214 7.36 -19.46 -4.81
C PRO A 214 8.36 -20.60 -4.60
N LYS A 215 9.58 -20.29 -4.13
CA LYS A 215 10.65 -21.26 -3.85
C LYS A 215 10.96 -22.20 -5.03
N GLY A 216 10.98 -21.63 -6.23
CA GLY A 216 11.32 -22.33 -7.47
C GLY A 216 10.15 -22.99 -8.18
N PHE A 217 8.99 -23.20 -7.56
CA PHE A 217 7.85 -23.88 -8.20
C PHE A 217 7.43 -23.21 -9.51
N HIS A 218 7.18 -21.94 -9.53
CA HIS A 218 6.80 -21.21 -10.75
C HIS A 218 7.97 -21.04 -11.73
N THR A 219 9.22 -21.11 -11.26
CA THR A 219 10.39 -21.11 -12.15
C THR A 219 10.37 -22.31 -13.10
N ASP A 220 10.03 -23.49 -12.60
CA ASP A 220 9.98 -24.67 -13.44
C ASP A 220 8.78 -24.63 -14.42
N VAL A 221 7.63 -24.12 -13.98
CA VAL A 221 6.47 -23.85 -14.87
C VAL A 221 6.84 -22.89 -15.99
N LEU A 222 7.59 -21.81 -15.70
CA LEU A 222 8.05 -20.85 -16.72
C LEU A 222 9.06 -21.47 -17.67
N LYS A 223 10.00 -22.30 -17.18
CA LYS A 223 10.96 -23.02 -18.02
C LYS A 223 10.28 -23.98 -19.01
N GLU A 224 9.27 -24.70 -18.52
CA GLU A 224 8.47 -25.59 -19.39
C GLU A 224 7.69 -24.79 -20.44
N ALA A 225 7.02 -23.70 -20.01
CA ALA A 225 6.28 -22.83 -20.91
C ALA A 225 7.16 -22.18 -21.99
N TYR A 226 8.42 -21.91 -21.67
CA TYR A 226 9.39 -21.43 -22.64
C TYR A 226 9.81 -22.53 -23.61
N LYS A 227 10.10 -23.75 -23.12
CA LYS A 227 10.48 -24.90 -23.95
C LYS A 227 9.40 -25.31 -24.95
N ASP A 228 8.14 -25.24 -24.56
CA ASP A 228 6.99 -25.62 -25.40
C ASP A 228 6.44 -24.44 -26.24
N GLY A 229 7.11 -23.29 -26.22
CA GLY A 229 6.78 -22.14 -27.06
C GLY A 229 5.62 -21.28 -26.57
N ARG A 230 5.08 -21.52 -25.37
CA ARG A 230 4.05 -20.66 -24.77
C ARG A 230 4.60 -19.29 -24.33
N ILE A 231 5.91 -19.18 -24.11
CA ILE A 231 6.63 -17.93 -23.83
C ILE A 231 7.69 -17.74 -24.90
N THR A 232 7.74 -16.58 -25.51
CA THR A 232 8.73 -16.18 -26.51
C THR A 232 9.93 -15.48 -25.87
N ASP A 233 11.09 -15.44 -26.57
CA ASP A 233 12.26 -14.69 -26.16
C ASP A 233 11.92 -13.23 -25.88
N GLN A 234 11.17 -12.59 -26.76
CA GLN A 234 10.78 -11.19 -26.63
C GLN A 234 9.92 -10.93 -25.38
N GLU A 235 9.00 -11.85 -25.03
CA GLU A 235 8.20 -11.74 -23.80
C GLU A 235 9.09 -11.86 -22.56
N LEU A 236 10.02 -12.80 -22.57
CA LEU A 236 10.98 -13.01 -21.48
C LEU A 236 11.91 -11.80 -21.30
N ASP A 237 12.45 -11.29 -22.40
CA ASP A 237 13.32 -10.09 -22.40
C ASP A 237 12.58 -8.85 -21.89
N ASN A 238 11.35 -8.64 -22.34
CA ASN A 238 10.51 -7.53 -21.88
C ASN A 238 10.20 -7.65 -20.39
N TRP A 239 9.91 -8.84 -19.89
CA TRP A 239 9.65 -9.07 -18.48
C TRP A 239 10.91 -8.83 -17.63
N THR A 240 12.06 -9.40 -18.02
CA THR A 240 13.35 -9.20 -17.38
C THR A 240 13.72 -7.71 -17.33
N LYS A 241 13.58 -7.01 -18.46
CA LYS A 241 13.82 -5.56 -18.53
C LYS A 241 12.94 -4.78 -17.55
N ASN A 242 11.66 -5.12 -17.43
CA ASN A 242 10.75 -4.48 -16.47
C ASN A 242 11.20 -4.71 -15.01
N VAL A 243 11.64 -5.91 -14.65
CA VAL A 243 12.19 -6.21 -13.32
C VAL A 243 13.45 -5.36 -13.05
N LEU A 244 14.40 -5.36 -13.98
CA LEU A 244 15.65 -4.62 -13.82
C LEU A 244 15.42 -3.12 -13.69
N GLN A 245 14.58 -2.55 -14.53
CA GLN A 245 14.31 -1.11 -14.54
C GLN A 245 13.55 -0.63 -13.31
N ASN A 246 12.57 -1.39 -12.85
CA ASN A 246 11.67 -0.93 -11.80
C ASN A 246 12.09 -1.32 -10.38
N PHE A 247 12.87 -2.38 -10.23
CA PHE A 247 13.24 -2.87 -8.90
C PHE A 247 14.75 -2.81 -8.65
N VAL A 248 15.55 -3.42 -9.52
CA VAL A 248 17.01 -3.50 -9.27
C VAL A 248 17.65 -2.12 -9.25
N SER A 249 17.15 -1.17 -10.04
CA SER A 249 17.65 0.22 -10.06
C SER A 249 17.56 0.94 -8.71
N LEU A 250 16.67 0.51 -7.80
CA LEU A 250 16.51 1.11 -6.48
C LEU A 250 17.66 0.79 -5.52
N HIS A 251 18.47 -0.21 -5.83
CA HIS A 251 19.62 -0.58 -5.00
C HIS A 251 20.58 0.59 -4.76
N LYS A 252 20.72 1.47 -5.73
CA LYS A 252 21.57 2.68 -5.63
C LYS A 252 21.09 3.71 -4.59
N ASN A 253 19.84 3.61 -4.16
CA ASN A 253 19.24 4.54 -3.19
C ASN A 253 19.40 4.05 -1.74
N ILE A 254 19.99 2.86 -1.53
CA ILE A 254 20.26 2.33 -0.19
C ILE A 254 21.43 3.13 0.38
N GLU A 255 21.20 3.73 1.53
CA GLU A 255 22.17 4.54 2.28
C GLU A 255 22.53 3.78 3.56
N GLU A 256 23.82 3.48 3.74
CA GLU A 256 24.32 2.82 4.93
C GLU A 256 24.40 3.82 6.10
N ASN A 257 24.01 3.38 7.30
CA ASN A 257 24.06 4.18 8.53
C ASN A 257 23.21 5.47 8.50
N TYR A 258 22.07 5.46 7.82
CA TYR A 258 21.11 6.55 7.89
C TYR A 258 20.45 6.56 9.27
N GLU A 259 20.59 7.69 9.99
CA GLU A 259 20.04 7.85 11.33
C GLU A 259 18.72 8.62 11.30
N VAL A 260 17.83 8.26 12.22
CA VAL A 260 16.52 8.90 12.41
C VAL A 260 16.31 9.16 13.89
N ASP A 261 15.94 10.36 14.22
CA ASP A 261 15.46 10.71 15.56
C ASP A 261 14.02 10.20 15.72
N MET A 262 13.85 9.16 16.52
CA MET A 262 12.54 8.52 16.74
C MET A 262 11.61 9.40 17.56
N GLU A 263 12.14 10.28 18.43
CA GLU A 263 11.30 11.26 19.16
C GLU A 263 10.73 12.30 18.19
N GLU A 264 11.53 12.81 17.23
CA GLU A 264 11.01 13.68 16.16
C GLU A 264 9.91 12.98 15.37
N GLN A 265 10.08 11.70 15.03
CA GLN A 265 9.08 10.92 14.32
C GLN A 265 7.76 10.77 15.10
N ASN A 266 7.84 10.48 16.40
CA ASN A 266 6.67 10.41 17.27
C ASN A 266 5.96 11.77 17.40
N GLN A 267 6.70 12.89 17.47
CA GLN A 267 6.13 14.24 17.45
C GLN A 267 5.42 14.54 16.12
N VAL A 268 5.98 14.09 15.00
CA VAL A 268 5.32 14.18 13.69
C VAL A 268 4.02 13.38 13.71
N ALA A 269 4.02 12.14 14.21
CA ALA A 269 2.82 11.32 14.29
C ALA A 269 1.71 11.98 15.13
N ARG A 270 2.05 12.51 16.31
CA ARG A 270 1.11 13.25 17.17
C ARG A 270 0.54 14.50 16.48
N LYS A 271 1.38 15.23 15.76
CA LYS A 271 0.92 16.41 15.00
C LYS A 271 -0.06 16.04 13.91
N LEU A 272 0.25 14.99 13.15
CA LEU A 272 -0.62 14.48 12.07
C LEU A 272 -1.97 14.02 12.63
N GLU A 273 -1.98 13.34 13.78
CA GLU A 273 -3.22 12.91 14.44
C GLU A 273 -4.06 14.11 14.90
N ASN A 274 -3.43 15.12 15.50
CA ASN A 274 -4.14 16.34 15.90
C ASN A 274 -4.78 17.07 14.71
N GLU A 275 -4.10 17.12 13.58
CA GLU A 275 -4.64 17.71 12.34
C GLU A 275 -5.77 16.86 11.71
N SER A 276 -5.90 15.62 12.14
CA SER A 276 -6.93 14.68 11.66
C SER A 276 -8.21 14.72 12.50
N ALA A 277 -8.15 15.33 13.70
CA ALA A 277 -9.30 15.41 14.59
C ALA A 277 -10.35 16.41 14.07
N VAL A 278 -11.61 15.98 13.97
CA VAL A 278 -12.72 16.82 13.51
C VAL A 278 -13.72 17.03 14.62
N LEU A 279 -13.91 18.29 15.05
CA LEU A 279 -14.89 18.67 16.05
C LEU A 279 -16.29 18.78 15.41
N LEU A 280 -17.08 17.71 15.49
CA LEU A 280 -18.41 17.64 14.87
C LEU A 280 -19.46 18.48 15.61
N LYS A 281 -19.34 18.59 16.95
CA LYS A 281 -20.30 19.34 17.78
C LYS A 281 -19.60 19.83 19.05
N ASN A 282 -19.80 21.09 19.41
CA ASN A 282 -19.36 21.66 20.67
C ASN A 282 -20.41 22.64 21.23
N ASN A 283 -20.93 22.37 22.41
CA ASN A 283 -21.86 23.23 23.11
C ASN A 283 -21.11 24.07 24.18
N SER A 284 -20.00 24.67 23.81
CA SER A 284 -19.14 25.47 24.69
C SER A 284 -18.47 24.67 25.83
N VAL A 285 -18.32 23.35 25.69
CA VAL A 285 -17.60 22.50 26.63
C VAL A 285 -16.09 22.55 26.36
N LEU A 286 -15.71 22.67 25.09
CA LEU A 286 -14.32 22.77 24.67
C LEU A 286 -13.97 24.23 24.27
N PRO A 287 -12.74 24.70 24.58
CA PRO A 287 -11.69 23.99 25.31
C PRO A 287 -12.01 23.85 26.81
N ILE A 288 -11.57 22.73 27.39
CA ILE A 288 -11.75 22.48 28.83
C ILE A 288 -10.84 23.44 29.63
N GLY A 289 -11.43 24.22 30.56
CA GLY A 289 -10.68 25.11 31.43
C GLY A 289 -9.68 24.34 32.33
N LYS A 290 -8.52 24.89 32.56
CA LYS A 290 -7.44 24.23 33.33
C LYS A 290 -7.83 23.93 34.77
N GLU A 291 -8.83 24.62 35.31
CA GLU A 291 -9.40 24.43 36.66
C GLU A 291 -10.37 23.25 36.76
N LYS A 292 -10.79 22.66 35.62
CA LYS A 292 -11.75 21.59 35.61
C LYS A 292 -11.11 20.23 35.93
N LYS A 293 -11.82 19.44 36.73
CA LYS A 293 -11.48 18.03 36.96
C LYS A 293 -12.08 17.19 35.81
N VAL A 294 -11.24 16.41 35.18
CA VAL A 294 -11.63 15.54 34.09
C VAL A 294 -11.58 14.08 34.54
N ILE A 295 -12.64 13.34 34.29
CA ILE A 295 -12.71 11.89 34.52
C ILE A 295 -12.81 11.23 33.16
N ILE A 296 -11.90 10.30 32.90
CA ILE A 296 -11.91 9.48 31.68
C ILE A 296 -12.48 8.11 32.01
N ILE A 297 -13.54 7.72 31.31
CA ILE A 297 -14.27 6.48 31.56
C ILE A 297 -14.28 5.61 30.29
N GLY A 298 -13.96 4.35 30.45
CA GLY A 298 -14.00 3.35 29.38
C GLY A 298 -12.71 2.58 29.22
N GLU A 299 -12.79 1.39 28.65
CA GLU A 299 -11.65 0.50 28.45
C GLU A 299 -10.59 1.13 27.55
N LEU A 300 -11.03 1.82 26.49
CA LEU A 300 -10.13 2.48 25.52
C LEU A 300 -9.32 3.63 26.11
N ALA A 301 -9.69 4.12 27.29
CA ALA A 301 -8.89 5.09 28.03
C ALA A 301 -7.61 4.49 28.65
N ARG A 302 -7.57 3.17 28.81
CA ARG A 302 -6.43 2.42 29.34
C ARG A 302 -5.72 1.62 28.26
N GLN A 303 -6.47 1.06 27.32
CA GLN A 303 -5.96 0.25 26.22
C GLN A 303 -6.41 0.87 24.90
N MET A 304 -5.56 1.74 24.38
CA MET A 304 -5.86 2.48 23.15
C MET A 304 -6.00 1.54 21.94
N ARG A 305 -7.01 1.81 21.10
CA ARG A 305 -7.14 1.20 19.79
C ARG A 305 -6.76 2.23 18.72
N PHE A 306 -5.54 2.15 18.20
CA PHE A 306 -4.96 3.16 17.32
C PHE A 306 -4.59 2.62 15.92
N GLN A 307 -4.72 1.33 15.69
CA GLN A 307 -4.42 0.69 14.40
C GLN A 307 -5.30 -0.53 14.15
N GLY A 308 -5.25 -1.04 12.92
CA GLY A 308 -5.87 -2.33 12.56
C GLY A 308 -4.95 -3.51 12.84
N GLY A 309 -5.06 -4.56 12.02
CA GLY A 309 -4.29 -5.79 12.16
C GLY A 309 -3.72 -6.28 10.83
N GLY A 310 -3.25 -7.54 10.82
CA GLY A 310 -2.69 -8.17 9.63
C GLY A 310 -1.33 -7.61 9.24
N SER A 311 -1.06 -7.60 7.94
CA SER A 311 0.23 -7.17 7.39
C SER A 311 0.58 -5.70 7.64
N SER A 312 -0.41 -4.87 7.99
CA SER A 312 -0.22 -3.44 8.31
C SER A 312 -0.07 -3.15 9.80
N HIS A 313 0.00 -4.20 10.66
CA HIS A 313 0.18 -4.03 12.09
C HIS A 313 1.60 -3.56 12.41
N ILE A 314 1.72 -2.42 13.10
CA ILE A 314 2.99 -1.82 13.52
C ILE A 314 3.24 -2.17 14.99
N GLN A 315 4.49 -2.49 15.35
CA GLN A 315 4.92 -2.50 16.73
C GLN A 315 5.36 -1.07 17.09
N PRO A 316 4.57 -0.31 17.87
CA PRO A 316 4.87 1.10 18.10
C PRO A 316 6.09 1.28 19.01
N THR A 317 6.84 2.35 18.78
CA THR A 317 7.95 2.78 19.68
C THR A 317 7.43 3.41 20.96
N GLU A 318 6.22 4.01 20.91
CA GLU A 318 5.52 4.59 22.05
C GLU A 318 4.02 4.24 22.02
N MET A 319 3.40 4.12 23.19
CA MET A 319 1.95 3.96 23.39
C MET A 319 1.41 4.98 24.41
#